data_5449b201120e94349754071ebb1e4c50
#
_entry.id   5449b201120e94349754071ebb1e4c50
#
_cell.length_a   1.000
_cell.length_b   1.000
_cell.length_c   1.000
_cell.angle_alpha   90.00
_cell.angle_beta   90.00
_cell.angle_gamma   90.00
#
_symmetry.space_group_name_H-M   'P 1'
#
loop_
_entity.id
_entity.type
_entity.pdbx_description
1 polymer ?
#
loop_
_entity_poly.entity_id
_entity_poly.type
_entity_poly.pdbx_seq_one_letter_code
_entity_poly.pdbx_strand_id
1 'polypeptide(L)'
;MGTIDIDYGSLGVGLLLMLIPVYFLWRFKTGLLKPVLIGTVRMIIQLFLIGAYLRFLFEWNNPFINFLWVIIMVGVAAETALTRTRLKRGILMIPISIGFFVTVVLVGLYFLGFVLKLDNIFSAQYFIPVFGIIMGNMLGVNVIGLNTYYAGLRREQQLYYFLLGNGATRNEAIAPFVRQTLIKAFSPGIANMAVTGLVALPGTMIGQILGGSSPHVAIKYQIMIVVITVVASMLSLMMTIFLASRKSFDSYGRLLRVHKDTKRK
;
A
#
# COMPACT_ATOMS: atom_id res chain seq x y z
N MET A 1 16.78 -28.66 -4.22
CA MET A 1 15.60 -28.79 -5.12
C MET A 1 15.25 -27.36 -5.55
N GLY A 2 15.30 -27.08 -6.86
CA GLY A 2 14.85 -25.78 -7.40
C GLY A 2 13.35 -25.72 -7.56
N THR A 3 12.79 -24.51 -7.72
CA THR A 3 11.38 -24.32 -8.07
C THR A 3 11.06 -25.01 -9.40
N ILE A 4 9.92 -25.70 -9.45
CA ILE A 4 9.39 -26.28 -10.70
C ILE A 4 8.97 -25.11 -11.59
N ASP A 5 9.43 -25.10 -12.83
CA ASP A 5 9.01 -24.11 -13.82
C ASP A 5 7.57 -24.38 -14.25
N ILE A 6 6.77 -23.33 -14.34
CA ILE A 6 5.35 -23.40 -14.76
C ILE A 6 5.31 -23.04 -16.25
N ASP A 7 5.07 -24.03 -17.09
CA ASP A 7 4.85 -23.79 -18.51
C ASP A 7 3.68 -22.83 -18.79
N TYR A 8 3.77 -22.09 -19.89
CA TYR A 8 2.73 -21.12 -20.29
C TYR A 8 1.35 -21.76 -20.47
N GLY A 9 1.29 -23.04 -20.91
CA GLY A 9 0.04 -23.78 -21.00
C GLY A 9 -0.60 -24.00 -19.61
N SER A 10 0.21 -24.46 -18.64
CA SER A 10 -0.22 -24.66 -17.26
C SER A 10 -0.62 -23.35 -16.58
N LEU A 11 0.09 -22.23 -16.89
CA LEU A 11 -0.31 -20.91 -16.43
C LEU A 11 -1.68 -20.50 -16.97
N GLY A 12 -1.94 -20.78 -18.27
CA GLY A 12 -3.24 -20.55 -18.90
C GLY A 12 -4.36 -21.33 -18.21
N VAL A 13 -4.14 -22.62 -17.93
CA VAL A 13 -5.09 -23.45 -17.18
C VAL A 13 -5.35 -22.87 -15.78
N GLY A 14 -4.32 -22.43 -15.08
CA GLY A 14 -4.47 -21.75 -13.79
C GLY A 14 -5.33 -20.48 -13.87
N LEU A 15 -5.20 -19.70 -14.94
CA LEU A 15 -5.99 -18.48 -15.15
C LEU A 15 -7.48 -18.78 -15.43
N LEU A 16 -7.85 -19.97 -15.88
CA LEU A 16 -9.25 -20.35 -16.03
C LEU A 16 -10.02 -20.35 -14.70
N LEU A 17 -9.34 -20.50 -13.56
CA LEU A 17 -9.97 -20.37 -12.25
C LEU A 17 -10.61 -18.99 -12.05
N MET A 18 -10.14 -17.95 -12.76
CA MET A 18 -10.73 -16.61 -12.73
C MET A 18 -12.14 -16.57 -13.35
N LEU A 19 -12.56 -17.57 -14.10
CA LEU A 19 -13.93 -17.66 -14.62
C LEU A 19 -14.96 -17.79 -13.51
N ILE A 20 -14.59 -18.39 -12.38
CA ILE A 20 -15.50 -18.57 -11.22
C ILE A 20 -15.94 -17.23 -10.65
N PRO A 21 -15.02 -16.36 -10.16
CA PRO A 21 -15.42 -15.04 -9.66
C PRO A 21 -16.06 -14.17 -10.76
N VAL A 22 -15.61 -14.27 -12.01
CA VAL A 22 -16.19 -13.52 -13.15
C VAL A 22 -17.67 -13.92 -13.34
N TYR A 23 -17.98 -15.23 -13.28
CA TYR A 23 -19.36 -15.72 -13.38
C TYR A 23 -20.25 -15.16 -12.27
N PHE A 24 -19.82 -15.21 -11.01
CA PHE A 24 -20.59 -14.66 -9.90
C PHE A 24 -20.79 -13.14 -10.00
N LEU A 25 -19.72 -12.38 -10.34
CA LEU A 25 -19.82 -10.94 -10.52
C LEU A 25 -20.78 -10.54 -11.65
N TRP A 26 -20.82 -11.32 -12.72
CA TRP A 26 -21.77 -11.16 -13.82
C TRP A 26 -23.18 -11.52 -13.38
N ARG A 27 -23.37 -12.68 -12.74
CA ARG A 27 -24.67 -13.21 -12.32
C ARG A 27 -25.37 -12.28 -11.32
N PHE A 28 -24.60 -11.71 -10.37
CA PHE A 28 -25.14 -10.80 -9.36
C PHE A 28 -25.13 -9.33 -9.79
N LYS A 29 -24.77 -9.00 -11.03
CA LYS A 29 -24.74 -7.63 -11.57
C LYS A 29 -24.06 -6.62 -10.67
N THR A 30 -22.93 -7.00 -10.04
CA THR A 30 -22.23 -6.19 -9.03
C THR A 30 -21.59 -4.92 -9.58
N GLY A 31 -21.47 -4.76 -10.89
CA GLY A 31 -20.75 -3.66 -11.54
C GLY A 31 -19.22 -3.80 -11.46
N LEU A 32 -18.70 -4.84 -10.80
CA LEU A 32 -17.26 -5.09 -10.61
C LEU A 32 -16.61 -5.92 -11.73
N LEU A 33 -17.40 -6.41 -12.69
CA LEU A 33 -16.90 -7.28 -13.76
C LEU A 33 -15.77 -6.59 -14.57
N LYS A 34 -16.03 -5.39 -15.09
CA LYS A 34 -15.03 -4.61 -15.85
C LYS A 34 -13.76 -4.31 -15.01
N PRO A 35 -13.88 -3.78 -13.77
CA PRO A 35 -12.72 -3.58 -12.90
C PRO A 35 -11.86 -4.83 -12.67
N VAL A 36 -12.50 -6.01 -12.47
CA VAL A 36 -11.79 -7.26 -12.25
C VAL A 36 -11.06 -7.71 -13.50
N LEU A 37 -11.72 -7.73 -14.67
CA LEU A 37 -11.09 -8.11 -15.93
C LEU A 37 -9.90 -7.21 -16.28
N ILE A 38 -10.10 -5.88 -16.22
CA ILE A 38 -9.03 -4.92 -16.47
C ILE A 38 -7.90 -5.08 -15.46
N GLY A 39 -8.23 -5.30 -14.18
CA GLY A 39 -7.26 -5.53 -13.11
C GLY A 39 -6.41 -6.78 -13.34
N THR A 40 -7.03 -7.89 -13.75
CA THR A 40 -6.33 -9.16 -14.04
C THR A 40 -5.39 -9.01 -15.23
N VAL A 41 -5.88 -8.47 -16.35
CA VAL A 41 -5.04 -8.25 -17.55
C VAL A 41 -3.87 -7.32 -17.24
N ARG A 42 -4.14 -6.21 -16.56
CA ARG A 42 -3.11 -5.27 -16.13
C ARG A 42 -2.07 -5.92 -15.21
N MET A 43 -2.50 -6.73 -14.25
CA MET A 43 -1.62 -7.48 -13.34
C MET A 43 -0.68 -8.40 -14.12
N ILE A 44 -1.22 -9.20 -15.04
CA ILE A 44 -0.43 -10.13 -15.85
C ILE A 44 0.63 -9.36 -16.65
N ILE A 45 0.22 -8.34 -17.40
CA ILE A 45 1.14 -7.53 -18.21
C ILE A 45 2.22 -6.89 -17.32
N GLN A 46 1.83 -6.31 -16.18
CA GLN A 46 2.78 -5.65 -15.26
C GLN A 46 3.78 -6.65 -14.65
N LEU A 47 3.35 -7.87 -14.29
CA LEU A 47 4.25 -8.87 -13.73
C LEU A 47 5.26 -9.36 -14.78
N PHE A 48 4.85 -9.60 -16.02
CA PHE A 48 5.79 -9.94 -17.10
C PHE A 48 6.78 -8.81 -17.39
N LEU A 49 6.31 -7.57 -17.47
CA LEU A 49 7.18 -6.40 -17.68
C LEU A 49 8.17 -6.20 -16.52
N ILE A 50 7.72 -6.34 -15.28
CA ILE A 50 8.59 -6.23 -14.11
C ILE A 50 9.62 -7.37 -14.09
N GLY A 51 9.23 -8.60 -14.43
CA GLY A 51 10.17 -9.72 -14.51
C GLY A 51 11.30 -9.48 -15.51
N ALA A 52 10.96 -8.99 -16.70
CA ALA A 52 11.96 -8.60 -17.68
C ALA A 52 12.85 -7.44 -17.21
N TYR A 53 12.23 -6.40 -16.64
CA TYR A 53 12.94 -5.21 -16.19
C TYR A 53 13.84 -5.44 -14.96
N LEU A 54 13.42 -6.28 -14.01
CA LEU A 54 14.23 -6.61 -12.83
C LEU A 54 15.57 -7.24 -13.22
N ARG A 55 15.60 -8.05 -14.29
CA ARG A 55 16.85 -8.61 -14.81
C ARG A 55 17.87 -7.52 -15.13
N PHE A 56 17.45 -6.49 -15.87
CA PHE A 56 18.33 -5.36 -16.22
C PHE A 56 18.76 -4.57 -14.97
N LEU A 57 17.85 -4.35 -14.01
CA LEU A 57 18.20 -3.66 -12.77
C LEU A 57 19.21 -4.43 -11.92
N PHE A 58 19.12 -5.76 -11.90
CA PHE A 58 20.07 -6.61 -11.17
C PHE A 58 21.43 -6.66 -11.86
N GLU A 59 21.46 -6.72 -13.20
CA GLU A 59 22.70 -6.70 -13.97
C GLU A 59 23.45 -5.35 -13.84
N TRP A 60 22.73 -4.24 -13.96
CA TRP A 60 23.33 -2.90 -13.84
C TRP A 60 23.68 -2.50 -12.41
N ASN A 61 22.89 -2.94 -11.46
CA ASN A 61 23.06 -2.70 -10.02
C ASN A 61 23.53 -1.28 -9.64
N ASN A 62 23.02 -0.26 -10.34
CA ASN A 62 23.39 1.14 -10.14
C ASN A 62 22.54 1.78 -9.06
N PRO A 63 23.14 2.28 -7.95
CA PRO A 63 22.40 2.89 -6.84
C PRO A 63 21.47 4.02 -7.24
N PHE A 64 21.89 4.86 -8.18
CA PHE A 64 21.09 5.99 -8.66
C PHE A 64 19.83 5.55 -9.41
N ILE A 65 19.95 4.53 -10.27
CA ILE A 65 18.82 3.96 -11.00
C ILE A 65 17.85 3.30 -10.04
N ASN A 66 18.35 2.56 -9.05
CA ASN A 66 17.53 1.91 -8.04
C ASN A 66 16.74 2.93 -7.21
N PHE A 67 17.38 4.03 -6.82
CA PHE A 67 16.72 5.10 -6.08
C PHE A 67 15.69 5.85 -6.94
N LEU A 68 15.99 6.13 -8.20
CA LEU A 68 15.05 6.74 -9.15
C LEU A 68 13.81 5.86 -9.32
N TRP A 69 13.99 4.53 -9.37
CA TRP A 69 12.87 3.59 -9.43
C TRP A 69 11.93 3.71 -8.23
N VAL A 70 12.48 3.85 -7.03
CA VAL A 70 11.67 4.07 -5.81
C VAL A 70 10.88 5.38 -5.90
N ILE A 71 11.45 6.46 -6.44
CA ILE A 71 10.72 7.72 -6.67
C ILE A 71 9.53 7.49 -7.60
N ILE A 72 9.74 6.76 -8.70
CA ILE A 72 8.64 6.39 -9.63
C ILE A 72 7.57 5.57 -8.91
N MET A 73 7.96 4.57 -8.11
CA MET A 73 7.04 3.76 -7.32
C MET A 73 6.20 4.61 -6.35
N VAL A 74 6.81 5.58 -5.67
CA VAL A 74 6.10 6.53 -4.79
C VAL A 74 5.07 7.34 -5.57
N GLY A 75 5.43 7.87 -6.74
CA GLY A 75 4.51 8.62 -7.59
C GLY A 75 3.30 7.78 -8.02
N VAL A 76 3.56 6.55 -8.48
CA VAL A 76 2.49 5.60 -8.89
C VAL A 76 1.61 5.19 -7.71
N ALA A 77 2.21 4.96 -6.52
CA ALA A 77 1.47 4.61 -5.32
C ALA A 77 0.57 5.77 -4.85
N ALA A 78 1.10 7.01 -4.81
CA ALA A 78 0.35 8.19 -4.44
C ALA A 78 -0.83 8.45 -5.39
N GLU A 79 -0.60 8.34 -6.71
CA GLU A 79 -1.65 8.46 -7.71
C GLU A 79 -2.72 7.35 -7.56
N THR A 80 -2.29 6.13 -7.28
CA THR A 80 -3.20 5.00 -7.03
C THR A 80 -4.05 5.22 -5.79
N ALA A 81 -3.45 5.74 -4.70
CA ALA A 81 -4.18 6.09 -3.48
C ALA A 81 -5.27 7.13 -3.77
N LEU A 82 -4.94 8.21 -4.49
CA LEU A 82 -5.88 9.27 -4.87
C LEU A 82 -7.02 8.78 -5.78
N THR A 83 -6.69 7.91 -6.71
CA THR A 83 -7.67 7.36 -7.65
C THR A 83 -8.65 6.43 -6.93
N ARG A 84 -8.16 5.55 -6.06
CA ARG A 84 -8.99 4.61 -5.28
C ARG A 84 -9.87 5.32 -4.24
N THR A 85 -9.37 6.40 -3.64
CA THR A 85 -10.13 7.19 -2.64
C THR A 85 -10.98 8.29 -3.26
N ARG A 86 -10.88 8.50 -4.57
CA ARG A 86 -11.56 9.60 -5.30
C ARG A 86 -11.25 10.99 -4.75
N LEU A 87 -10.06 11.18 -4.23
CA LEU A 87 -9.60 12.45 -3.70
C LEU A 87 -9.00 13.35 -4.80
N LYS A 88 -9.03 14.67 -4.57
CA LYS A 88 -8.51 15.65 -5.52
C LYS A 88 -6.99 15.67 -5.51
N ARG A 89 -6.38 15.49 -6.69
CA ARG A 89 -4.92 15.50 -6.89
C ARG A 89 -4.28 16.81 -6.43
N GLY A 90 -4.85 17.94 -6.82
CA GLY A 90 -4.28 19.27 -6.54
C GLY A 90 -4.06 19.57 -5.06
N ILE A 91 -4.81 18.94 -4.16
CA ILE A 91 -4.71 19.17 -2.71
C ILE A 91 -3.82 18.11 -2.05
N LEU A 92 -3.96 16.85 -2.44
CA LEU A 92 -3.47 15.72 -1.66
C LEU A 92 -2.30 14.96 -2.29
N MET A 93 -1.94 15.22 -3.55
CA MET A 93 -0.83 14.53 -4.22
C MET A 93 0.49 14.72 -3.46
N ILE A 94 0.85 15.97 -3.15
CA ILE A 94 2.10 16.29 -2.45
C ILE A 94 2.13 15.69 -1.04
N PRO A 95 1.09 15.87 -0.17
CA PRO A 95 1.06 15.25 1.15
C PRO A 95 1.23 13.75 1.15
N ILE A 96 0.55 13.05 0.25
CA ILE A 96 0.63 11.59 0.14
C ILE A 96 2.00 11.16 -0.36
N SER A 97 2.53 11.81 -1.40
CA SER A 97 3.86 11.48 -1.94
C SER A 97 4.97 11.69 -0.91
N ILE A 98 4.93 12.78 -0.15
CA ILE A 98 5.91 13.03 0.92
C ILE A 98 5.77 11.98 2.03
N GLY A 99 4.55 11.69 2.48
CA GLY A 99 4.30 10.67 3.50
C GLY A 99 4.82 9.30 3.08
N PHE A 100 4.60 8.90 1.83
CA PHE A 100 5.09 7.65 1.28
C PHE A 100 6.60 7.65 1.14
N PHE A 101 7.18 8.67 0.53
CA PHE A 101 8.61 8.77 0.27
C PHE A 101 9.43 8.73 1.58
N VAL A 102 9.11 9.64 2.50
CA VAL A 102 9.86 9.72 3.78
C VAL A 102 9.76 8.40 4.54
N THR A 103 8.57 7.82 4.60
CA THR A 103 8.39 6.57 5.34
C THR A 103 9.10 5.40 4.71
N VAL A 104 8.98 5.22 3.38
CA VAL A 104 9.61 4.06 2.72
C VAL A 104 11.13 4.17 2.76
N VAL A 105 11.68 5.38 2.62
CA VAL A 105 13.13 5.60 2.73
C VAL A 105 13.60 5.33 4.16
N LEU A 106 12.93 5.91 5.17
CA LEU A 106 13.33 5.75 6.56
C LEU A 106 13.28 4.28 6.99
N VAL A 107 12.15 3.61 6.79
CA VAL A 107 11.96 2.21 7.23
C VAL A 107 12.77 1.24 6.37
N GLY A 108 12.84 1.48 5.05
CA GLY A 108 13.61 0.65 4.12
C GLY A 108 15.10 0.70 4.41
N LEU A 109 15.67 1.89 4.58
CA LEU A 109 17.10 2.04 4.91
C LEU A 109 17.41 1.50 6.30
N TYR A 110 16.53 1.69 7.28
CA TYR A 110 16.69 1.08 8.60
C TYR A 110 16.77 -0.44 8.49
N PHE A 111 15.86 -1.05 7.74
CA PHE A 111 15.83 -2.50 7.59
C PHE A 111 17.08 -3.03 6.86
N LEU A 112 17.45 -2.43 5.73
CA LEU A 112 18.60 -2.89 4.95
C LEU A 112 19.93 -2.64 5.65
N GLY A 113 20.10 -1.49 6.32
CA GLY A 113 21.34 -1.09 6.96
C GLY A 113 21.54 -1.69 8.35
N PHE A 114 20.51 -1.62 9.22
CA PHE A 114 20.68 -2.02 10.62
C PHE A 114 20.25 -3.47 10.90
N VAL A 115 19.21 -3.96 10.20
CA VAL A 115 18.68 -5.31 10.45
C VAL A 115 19.41 -6.34 9.59
N LEU A 116 19.48 -6.12 8.28
CA LEU A 116 20.17 -7.02 7.37
C LEU A 116 21.70 -6.81 7.34
N LYS A 117 22.17 -5.63 7.75
CA LYS A 117 23.59 -5.24 7.77
C LYS A 117 24.28 -5.50 6.44
N LEU A 118 23.65 -5.08 5.36
CA LEU A 118 24.18 -5.25 4.01
C LEU A 118 25.38 -4.31 3.80
N ASP A 119 26.48 -4.82 3.25
CA ASP A 119 27.63 -4.00 2.85
C ASP A 119 27.25 -2.97 1.79
N ASN A 120 26.38 -3.34 0.87
CA ASN A 120 25.80 -2.44 -0.12
C ASN A 120 24.26 -2.37 0.05
N ILE A 121 23.81 -1.35 0.78
CA ILE A 121 22.38 -1.10 1.04
C ILE A 121 21.56 -0.89 -0.26
N PHE A 122 22.21 -0.34 -1.30
CA PHE A 122 21.56 -0.03 -2.58
C PHE A 122 21.58 -1.18 -3.58
N SER A 123 21.99 -2.39 -3.18
CA SER A 123 21.93 -3.56 -4.05
C SER A 123 20.51 -3.80 -4.53
N ALA A 124 20.32 -3.80 -5.86
CA ALA A 124 19.01 -3.91 -6.50
C ALA A 124 18.22 -5.14 -6.04
N GLN A 125 18.91 -6.26 -5.78
CA GLN A 125 18.32 -7.53 -5.37
C GLN A 125 17.55 -7.45 -4.04
N TYR A 126 18.00 -6.61 -3.10
CA TYR A 126 17.34 -6.41 -1.81
C TYR A 126 16.53 -5.12 -1.78
N PHE A 127 17.09 -4.04 -2.34
CA PHE A 127 16.52 -2.71 -2.30
C PHE A 127 15.13 -2.67 -2.95
N ILE A 128 15.02 -3.11 -4.19
CA ILE A 128 13.76 -3.00 -4.95
C ILE A 128 12.64 -3.86 -4.35
N PRO A 129 12.84 -5.16 -4.03
CA PRO A 129 11.79 -5.97 -3.43
C PRO A 129 11.35 -5.48 -2.05
N VAL A 130 12.29 -5.07 -1.18
CA VAL A 130 11.95 -4.58 0.15
C VAL A 130 11.12 -3.30 0.07
N PHE A 131 11.54 -2.33 -0.75
CA PHE A 131 10.78 -1.10 -0.95
C PHE A 131 9.42 -1.38 -1.59
N GLY A 132 9.33 -2.34 -2.50
CA GLY A 132 8.08 -2.79 -3.12
C GLY A 132 7.08 -3.37 -2.13
N ILE A 133 7.52 -4.26 -1.25
CA ILE A 133 6.68 -4.87 -0.21
C ILE A 133 6.17 -3.79 0.77
N ILE A 134 7.07 -2.92 1.25
CA ILE A 134 6.69 -1.81 2.14
C ILE A 134 5.65 -0.92 1.44
N MET A 135 5.91 -0.49 0.22
CA MET A 135 5.05 0.40 -0.55
C MET A 135 3.66 -0.21 -0.80
N GLY A 136 3.59 -1.49 -1.16
CA GLY A 136 2.33 -2.18 -1.41
C GLY A 136 1.43 -2.23 -0.17
N ASN A 137 2.01 -2.54 1.00
CA ASN A 137 1.28 -2.55 2.26
C ASN A 137 0.84 -1.13 2.70
N MET A 138 1.75 -0.16 2.63
CA MET A 138 1.45 1.24 2.91
C MET A 138 0.29 1.75 2.04
N LEU A 139 0.30 1.46 0.74
CA LEU A 139 -0.76 1.86 -0.18
C LEU A 139 -2.12 1.32 0.27
N GLY A 140 -2.20 0.03 0.60
CA GLY A 140 -3.44 -0.61 1.06
C GLY A 140 -4.01 0.07 2.30
N VAL A 141 -3.19 0.24 3.33
CA VAL A 141 -3.58 0.88 4.59
C VAL A 141 -3.96 2.35 4.39
N ASN A 142 -3.21 3.11 3.59
CA ASN A 142 -3.50 4.51 3.30
C ASN A 142 -4.81 4.69 2.51
N VAL A 143 -5.13 3.80 1.57
CA VAL A 143 -6.42 3.84 0.85
C VAL A 143 -7.59 3.69 1.81
N ILE A 144 -7.54 2.70 2.72
CA ILE A 144 -8.58 2.50 3.74
C ILE A 144 -8.62 3.70 4.69
N GLY A 145 -7.46 4.12 5.18
CA GLY A 145 -7.33 5.20 6.14
C GLY A 145 -7.84 6.54 5.60
N LEU A 146 -7.36 6.99 4.45
CA LEU A 146 -7.78 8.25 3.85
C LEU A 146 -9.27 8.27 3.51
N ASN A 147 -9.79 7.14 3.00
CA ASN A 147 -11.22 7.04 2.73
C ASN A 147 -12.04 7.14 4.02
N THR A 148 -11.63 6.45 5.09
CA THR A 148 -12.30 6.51 6.40
C THR A 148 -12.23 7.91 7.00
N TYR A 149 -11.07 8.54 6.97
CA TYR A 149 -10.84 9.87 7.55
C TYR A 149 -11.71 10.93 6.89
N TYR A 150 -11.65 11.05 5.57
CA TYR A 150 -12.41 12.08 4.86
C TYR A 150 -13.90 11.78 4.77
N ALA A 151 -14.31 10.50 4.68
CA ALA A 151 -15.70 10.12 4.75
C ALA A 151 -16.29 10.39 6.15
N GLY A 152 -15.54 10.12 7.21
CA GLY A 152 -15.92 10.43 8.59
C GLY A 152 -16.12 11.93 8.80
N LEU A 153 -15.13 12.74 8.45
CA LEU A 153 -15.22 14.20 8.55
C LEU A 153 -16.41 14.78 7.77
N ARG A 154 -16.73 14.22 6.60
CA ARG A 154 -17.86 14.66 5.82
C ARG A 154 -19.19 14.23 6.43
N ARG A 155 -19.28 13.01 6.94
CA ARG A 155 -20.52 12.46 7.52
C ARG A 155 -20.87 13.12 8.85
N GLU A 156 -19.87 13.33 9.68
CA GLU A 156 -20.02 13.86 11.03
C GLU A 156 -19.46 15.29 11.15
N GLN A 157 -19.70 16.09 10.12
CA GLN A 157 -19.23 17.48 10.07
C GLN A 157 -19.78 18.34 11.22
N GLN A 158 -20.98 18.04 11.68
CA GLN A 158 -21.59 18.71 12.84
C GLN A 158 -20.79 18.46 14.13
N LEU A 159 -20.34 17.22 14.36
CA LEU A 159 -19.50 16.90 15.52
C LEU A 159 -18.18 17.68 15.46
N TYR A 160 -17.57 17.75 14.29
CA TYR A 160 -16.31 18.51 14.13
C TYR A 160 -16.48 19.97 14.46
N TYR A 161 -17.53 20.64 13.96
CA TYR A 161 -17.79 22.05 14.28
C TYR A 161 -18.28 22.27 15.71
N PHE A 162 -19.02 21.34 16.28
CA PHE A 162 -19.41 21.38 17.68
C PHE A 162 -18.19 21.40 18.60
N LEU A 163 -17.19 20.55 18.34
CA LEU A 163 -15.95 20.51 19.12
C LEU A 163 -15.18 21.85 19.00
N LEU A 164 -15.04 22.39 17.79
CA LEU A 164 -14.41 23.68 17.58
C LEU A 164 -15.16 24.82 18.28
N GLY A 165 -16.49 24.81 18.23
CA GLY A 165 -17.34 25.81 18.89
C GLY A 165 -17.25 25.76 20.43
N ASN A 166 -16.89 24.61 21.00
CA ASN A 166 -16.62 24.45 22.43
C ASN A 166 -15.15 24.70 22.81
N GLY A 167 -14.36 25.31 21.93
CA GLY A 167 -12.98 25.73 22.22
C GLY A 167 -11.91 24.66 21.96
N ALA A 168 -12.26 23.51 21.38
CA ALA A 168 -11.26 22.53 21.00
C ALA A 168 -10.36 23.06 19.88
N THR A 169 -9.07 22.77 19.97
CA THR A 169 -8.12 23.00 18.87
C THR A 169 -8.49 22.11 17.68
N ARG A 170 -8.02 22.47 16.48
CA ARG A 170 -8.25 21.64 15.27
C ARG A 170 -7.76 20.20 15.46
N ASN A 171 -6.62 20.00 16.14
CA ASN A 171 -6.08 18.67 16.38
C ASN A 171 -6.99 17.84 17.31
N GLU A 172 -7.54 18.45 18.32
CA GLU A 172 -8.51 17.80 19.23
C GLU A 172 -9.81 17.49 18.50
N ALA A 173 -10.30 18.40 17.67
CA ALA A 173 -11.53 18.22 16.92
C ALA A 173 -11.41 17.10 15.84
N ILE A 174 -10.22 16.86 15.28
CA ILE A 174 -10.00 15.74 14.33
C ILE A 174 -9.64 14.42 15.01
N ALA A 175 -9.25 14.41 16.29
CA ALA A 175 -8.77 13.22 16.98
C ALA A 175 -9.75 12.02 16.95
N PRO A 176 -11.09 12.19 17.13
CA PRO A 176 -12.05 11.08 16.99
C PRO A 176 -12.00 10.42 15.61
N PHE A 177 -11.85 11.23 14.56
CA PHE A 177 -11.79 10.75 13.17
C PHE A 177 -10.48 10.02 12.88
N VAL A 178 -9.35 10.50 13.42
CA VAL A 178 -8.06 9.80 13.35
C VAL A 178 -8.15 8.46 14.06
N ARG A 179 -8.74 8.41 15.26
CA ARG A 179 -8.94 7.16 16.03
C ARG A 179 -9.73 6.12 15.22
N GLN A 180 -10.88 6.51 14.65
CA GLN A 180 -11.67 5.62 13.80
C GLN A 180 -10.90 5.15 12.57
N THR A 181 -10.13 6.05 11.98
CA THR A 181 -9.27 5.77 10.83
C THR A 181 -8.25 4.69 11.16
N LEU A 182 -7.53 4.83 12.27
CA LEU A 182 -6.54 3.85 12.71
C LEU A 182 -7.18 2.49 12.96
N ILE A 183 -8.30 2.44 13.68
CA ILE A 183 -9.01 1.19 13.95
C ILE A 183 -9.37 0.49 12.63
N LYS A 184 -10.02 1.19 11.69
CA LYS A 184 -10.46 0.58 10.43
C LYS A 184 -9.31 0.21 9.50
N ALA A 185 -8.25 1.02 9.44
CA ALA A 185 -7.14 0.78 8.55
C ALA A 185 -6.25 -0.39 9.01
N PHE A 186 -6.12 -0.60 10.33
CA PHE A 186 -5.22 -1.62 10.89
C PHE A 186 -5.90 -2.92 11.30
N SER A 187 -7.22 -2.93 11.58
CA SER A 187 -7.94 -4.14 11.99
C SER A 187 -7.71 -5.34 11.06
N PRO A 188 -7.76 -5.20 9.72
CA PRO A 188 -7.49 -6.33 8.83
C PRO A 188 -6.06 -6.86 8.93
N GLY A 189 -5.08 -5.95 9.04
CA GLY A 189 -3.67 -6.30 9.21
C GLY A 189 -3.41 -7.05 10.51
N ILE A 190 -3.99 -6.57 11.63
CA ILE A 190 -3.88 -7.21 12.95
C ILE A 190 -4.50 -8.60 12.91
N ALA A 191 -5.68 -8.76 12.30
CA ALA A 191 -6.31 -10.06 12.15
C ALA A 191 -5.44 -11.03 11.33
N ASN A 192 -4.83 -10.57 10.22
CA ASN A 192 -3.90 -11.36 9.44
C ASN A 192 -2.65 -11.77 10.24
N MET A 193 -2.09 -10.85 11.05
CA MET A 193 -0.95 -11.18 11.92
C MET A 193 -1.28 -12.29 12.91
N ALA A 194 -2.48 -12.26 13.51
CA ALA A 194 -2.90 -13.25 14.50
C ALA A 194 -2.99 -14.68 13.94
N VAL A 195 -3.28 -14.84 12.65
CA VAL A 195 -3.42 -16.16 12.00
C VAL A 195 -2.19 -16.58 11.22
N THR A 196 -1.22 -15.69 11.05
CA THR A 196 0.03 -15.95 10.32
C THR A 196 0.86 -17.01 11.06
N GLY A 197 1.28 -18.04 10.33
CA GLY A 197 2.08 -19.15 10.84
C GLY A 197 1.28 -20.36 11.32
N LEU A 198 -0.01 -20.20 11.64
CA LEU A 198 -0.88 -21.30 12.04
C LEU A 198 -1.87 -21.68 10.94
N VAL A 199 -2.57 -20.69 10.42
CA VAL A 199 -3.61 -20.88 9.39
C VAL A 199 -3.11 -20.45 8.00
N ALA A 200 -2.33 -19.38 7.96
CA ALA A 200 -1.81 -18.82 6.72
C ALA A 200 -0.29 -18.79 6.70
N LEU A 201 0.31 -19.33 5.63
CA LEU A 201 1.71 -19.13 5.32
C LEU A 201 1.83 -18.00 4.30
N PRO A 202 2.58 -16.93 4.58
CA PRO A 202 2.75 -15.82 3.67
C PRO A 202 3.45 -16.23 2.38
N GLY A 203 2.98 -15.70 1.23
CA GLY A 203 3.50 -16.05 -0.08
C GLY A 203 5.00 -15.76 -0.25
N THR A 204 5.51 -14.71 0.39
CA THR A 204 6.95 -14.38 0.40
C THR A 204 7.79 -15.46 1.08
N MET A 205 7.32 -15.99 2.22
CA MET A 205 7.97 -17.11 2.91
C MET A 205 7.93 -18.39 2.07
N ILE A 206 6.78 -18.69 1.46
CA ILE A 206 6.62 -19.86 0.57
C ILE A 206 7.58 -19.73 -0.61
N GLY A 207 7.65 -18.56 -1.25
CA GLY A 207 8.57 -18.30 -2.37
C GLY A 207 10.03 -18.50 -2.00
N GLN A 208 10.46 -18.09 -0.80
CA GLN A 208 11.83 -18.33 -0.31
C GLN A 208 12.11 -19.82 -0.09
N ILE A 209 11.19 -20.57 0.53
CA ILE A 209 11.34 -22.00 0.77
C ILE A 209 11.41 -22.77 -0.55
N LEU A 210 10.50 -22.48 -1.48
CA LEU A 210 10.49 -23.08 -2.81
C LEU A 210 11.76 -22.71 -3.60
N GLY A 211 12.30 -21.49 -3.40
CA GLY A 211 13.57 -21.04 -3.97
C GLY A 211 14.81 -21.67 -3.35
N GLY A 212 14.65 -22.59 -2.38
CA GLY A 212 15.76 -23.36 -1.77
C GLY A 212 16.27 -22.82 -0.44
N SER A 213 15.69 -21.75 0.11
CA SER A 213 16.04 -21.28 1.45
C SER A 213 15.51 -22.22 2.52
N SER A 214 16.26 -22.40 3.62
CA SER A 214 15.78 -23.19 4.75
C SER A 214 14.56 -22.50 5.40
N PRO A 215 13.55 -23.28 5.88
CA PRO A 215 12.39 -22.71 6.56
C PRO A 215 12.76 -21.79 7.73
N HIS A 216 13.79 -22.11 8.48
CA HIS A 216 14.27 -21.32 9.60
C HIS A 216 14.75 -19.92 9.18
N VAL A 217 15.39 -19.79 8.03
CA VAL A 217 15.81 -18.50 7.46
C VAL A 217 14.58 -17.75 6.96
N ALA A 218 13.71 -18.40 6.20
CA ALA A 218 12.49 -17.79 5.64
C ALA A 218 11.56 -17.24 6.74
N ILE A 219 11.42 -17.93 7.88
CA ILE A 219 10.63 -17.47 9.04
C ILE A 219 11.18 -16.14 9.59
N LYS A 220 12.49 -16.03 9.78
CA LYS A 220 13.11 -14.79 10.31
C LYS A 220 12.86 -13.60 9.39
N TYR A 221 13.05 -13.79 8.08
CA TYR A 221 12.73 -12.76 7.09
C TYR A 221 11.25 -12.37 7.12
N GLN A 222 10.35 -13.37 7.22
CA GLN A 222 8.92 -13.11 7.24
C GLN A 222 8.49 -12.32 8.48
N ILE A 223 8.99 -12.64 9.67
CA ILE A 223 8.72 -11.88 10.90
C ILE A 223 9.12 -10.43 10.70
N MET A 224 10.33 -10.19 10.18
CA MET A 224 10.82 -8.83 9.96
C MET A 224 10.00 -8.08 8.89
N ILE A 225 9.62 -8.74 7.80
CA ILE A 225 8.76 -8.15 6.77
C ILE A 225 7.43 -7.70 7.36
N VAL A 226 6.79 -8.52 8.19
CA VAL A 226 5.54 -8.14 8.86
C VAL A 226 5.74 -6.92 9.75
N VAL A 227 6.78 -6.91 10.57
CA VAL A 227 7.08 -5.80 11.48
C VAL A 227 7.31 -4.49 10.70
N ILE A 228 8.20 -4.50 9.69
CA ILE A 228 8.53 -3.28 8.93
C ILE A 228 7.33 -2.77 8.13
N THR A 229 6.49 -3.66 7.60
CA THR A 229 5.29 -3.24 6.83
C THR A 229 4.23 -2.63 7.73
N VAL A 230 4.04 -3.13 8.95
CA VAL A 230 3.11 -2.54 9.93
C VAL A 230 3.62 -1.18 10.38
N VAL A 231 4.90 -1.08 10.77
CA VAL A 231 5.52 0.19 11.20
C VAL A 231 5.44 1.23 10.07
N ALA A 232 5.85 0.85 8.86
CA ALA A 232 5.80 1.74 7.71
C ALA A 232 4.36 2.20 7.39
N SER A 233 3.39 1.29 7.45
CA SER A 233 2.00 1.63 7.20
C SER A 233 1.45 2.63 8.24
N MET A 234 1.81 2.46 9.52
CA MET A 234 1.42 3.37 10.58
C MET A 234 2.05 4.75 10.39
N LEU A 235 3.37 4.82 10.22
CA LEU A 235 4.09 6.08 10.02
C LEU A 235 3.58 6.82 8.77
N SER A 236 3.42 6.10 7.67
CA SER A 236 2.92 6.66 6.42
C SER A 236 1.52 7.23 6.57
N LEU A 237 0.58 6.50 7.18
CA LEU A 237 -0.79 6.97 7.36
C LEU A 237 -0.85 8.20 8.26
N MET A 238 -0.15 8.18 9.40
CA MET A 238 -0.09 9.31 10.33
C MET A 238 0.53 10.55 9.68
N MET A 239 1.67 10.37 8.98
CA MET A 239 2.34 11.47 8.28
C MET A 239 1.46 12.03 7.16
N THR A 240 0.82 11.16 6.39
CA THR A 240 -0.09 11.57 5.32
C THR A 240 -1.28 12.34 5.89
N ILE A 241 -1.95 11.87 6.95
CA ILE A 241 -3.05 12.58 7.59
C ILE A 241 -2.59 13.93 8.12
N PHE A 242 -1.45 13.99 8.79
CA PHE A 242 -0.90 15.24 9.33
C PHE A 242 -0.64 16.29 8.24
N LEU A 243 0.06 15.89 7.17
CA LEU A 243 0.37 16.77 6.04
C LEU A 243 -0.89 17.14 5.24
N ALA A 244 -1.77 16.18 5.04
CA ALA A 244 -3.02 16.36 4.32
C ALA A 244 -3.98 17.29 5.08
N SER A 245 -4.07 17.15 6.41
CA SER A 245 -4.89 18.03 7.26
C SER A 245 -4.45 19.49 7.17
N ARG A 246 -3.15 19.78 6.98
CA ARG A 246 -2.68 21.16 6.80
C ARG A 246 -3.17 21.79 5.50
N LYS A 247 -3.41 20.99 4.45
CA LYS A 247 -3.87 21.46 3.13
C LYS A 247 -5.37 21.27 2.88
N SER A 248 -6.04 20.46 3.69
CA SER A 248 -7.46 20.15 3.53
C SER A 248 -8.41 21.07 4.26
N PHE A 249 -7.90 21.91 5.15
CA PHE A 249 -8.69 22.89 5.89
C PHE A 249 -8.26 24.31 5.52
N ASP A 250 -9.23 25.22 5.48
CA ASP A 250 -8.96 26.65 5.33
C ASP A 250 -8.49 27.30 6.65
N SER A 251 -8.20 28.60 6.60
CA SER A 251 -7.79 29.39 7.79
C SER A 251 -8.86 29.46 8.88
N TYR A 252 -10.12 29.21 8.54
CA TYR A 252 -11.26 29.17 9.47
C TYR A 252 -11.58 27.77 9.98
N GLY A 253 -10.73 26.77 9.68
CA GLY A 253 -10.94 25.38 10.06
C GLY A 253 -12.03 24.65 9.25
N ARG A 254 -12.49 25.19 8.12
CA ARG A 254 -13.49 24.51 7.29
C ARG A 254 -12.82 23.49 6.39
N LEU A 255 -13.42 22.29 6.30
CA LEU A 255 -12.96 21.26 5.39
C LEU A 255 -13.22 21.68 3.93
N LEU A 256 -12.16 21.76 3.14
CA LEU A 256 -12.24 22.01 1.71
C LEU A 256 -12.91 20.85 0.98
N ARG A 257 -13.40 21.08 -0.24
CA ARG A 257 -13.93 20.00 -1.09
C ARG A 257 -12.80 19.12 -1.62
N VAL A 258 -12.41 18.13 -0.81
CA VAL A 258 -11.29 17.22 -1.11
C VAL A 258 -11.67 16.06 -2.04
N HIS A 259 -12.94 15.72 -2.20
CA HIS A 259 -13.41 14.69 -3.13
C HIS A 259 -13.63 15.24 -4.53
N LYS A 260 -13.39 14.40 -5.53
CA LYS A 260 -13.76 14.68 -6.92
C LYS A 260 -15.28 14.73 -7.01
N ASP A 261 -15.82 15.68 -7.74
CA ASP A 261 -17.26 15.74 -8.01
C ASP A 261 -17.65 14.49 -8.80
N THR A 262 -18.60 13.72 -8.26
CA THR A 262 -19.19 12.60 -8.97
C THR A 262 -20.02 13.21 -10.09
N LYS A 263 -19.57 13.09 -11.35
CA LYS A 263 -20.47 13.43 -12.47
C LYS A 263 -21.72 12.60 -12.28
N ARG A 264 -22.85 13.25 -11.97
CA ARG A 264 -24.16 12.62 -12.04
C ARG A 264 -24.31 12.09 -13.47
N LYS A 265 -24.25 10.77 -13.62
CA LYS A 265 -24.78 10.09 -14.81
C LYS A 265 -26.25 9.84 -14.58
#